data_ff8c06e28221f8fb3867a5c2485be1b3
#
_entry.id   ff8c06e28221f8fb3867a5c2485be1b3
#
_cell.length_a   1.000
_cell.length_b   1.000
_cell.length_c   1.000
_cell.angle_alpha   90.00
_cell.angle_beta   90.00
_cell.angle_gamma   90.00
#
_symmetry.space_group_name_H-M   'P 1'
#
loop_
_entity.id
_entity.type
_entity.pdbx_description
1 polymer ?
#
loop_
_entity_poly.entity_id
_entity_poly.type
_entity_poly.pdbx_seq_one_letter_code
_entity_poly.pdbx_strand_id
1 'polypeptide(L)'
;MKNIKPEQFRVESEISLTNTPTFLDIETSEKKKEKLLQKTREKLSKLQDKLYAHNRYGVLICLQGMDTAGKDSLIREVFKEFNARGVVVHSFKTPNSTELEHDYLWRHYLALPEKGKFAVFNRTHYENVLVTRVHPEYILNENIPGIESVDDITTSFWENRFESINAFEKHIASNGIIILKFYLHLSKEEQRQRLLRRLETEKHNWKFSPGDLKERALWEQYQTCYEEAINKTSKPHAPWYIVPADNKETARYIVAKTILEELQKYSEIKEPELEDKVKEHIHIFKQQLEAEQ
;
A
#
# COMPACT_ATOMS: atom_id res chain seq x y z
N MET A 1 26.78 -1.44 7.32
CA MET A 1 25.35 -1.25 7.07
C MET A 1 25.20 -0.62 5.69
N LYS A 2 24.57 -1.33 4.77
CA LYS A 2 24.26 -0.76 3.45
C LYS A 2 23.26 0.40 3.61
N ASN A 3 23.52 1.50 2.94
CA ASN A 3 22.57 2.61 2.90
C ASN A 3 21.43 2.25 1.92
N ILE A 4 20.25 2.00 2.45
CA ILE A 4 19.05 1.74 1.64
C ILE A 4 18.58 3.07 1.04
N LYS A 5 18.47 3.11 -0.28
CA LYS A 5 17.86 4.21 -1.02
C LYS A 5 16.54 3.71 -1.63
N PRO A 6 15.41 4.35 -1.36
CA PRO A 6 14.10 3.96 -1.88
C PRO A 6 14.04 3.81 -3.41
N GLU A 7 14.80 4.63 -4.13
CA GLU A 7 14.87 4.57 -5.59
C GLU A 7 15.30 3.20 -6.12
N GLN A 8 16.06 2.41 -5.33
CA GLN A 8 16.49 1.06 -5.71
C GLN A 8 15.33 0.06 -5.87
N PHE A 9 14.19 0.35 -5.27
CA PHE A 9 13.00 -0.51 -5.29
C PHE A 9 11.93 0.02 -6.22
N ARG A 10 12.09 1.26 -6.71
CA ARG A 10 11.15 1.91 -7.61
C ARG A 10 11.25 1.30 -9.00
N VAL A 11 10.09 1.01 -9.57
CA VAL A 11 9.99 0.48 -10.94
C VAL A 11 9.94 1.65 -11.92
N GLU A 12 11.02 1.88 -12.64
CA GLU A 12 11.18 2.94 -13.65
C GLU A 12 11.26 2.40 -15.08
N SER A 13 11.52 1.11 -15.23
CA SER A 13 11.57 0.38 -16.50
C SER A 13 10.94 -0.99 -16.34
N GLU A 14 10.76 -1.68 -17.44
CA GLU A 14 10.25 -3.06 -17.42
C GLU A 14 11.13 -3.97 -16.55
N ILE A 15 10.47 -4.75 -15.71
CA ILE A 15 11.14 -5.66 -14.75
C ILE A 15 10.75 -7.11 -15.01
N SER A 16 11.58 -8.03 -14.52
CA SER A 16 11.20 -9.43 -14.32
C SER A 16 11.28 -9.79 -12.84
N LEU A 17 10.18 -10.30 -12.30
CA LEU A 17 10.12 -10.74 -10.91
C LEU A 17 11.06 -11.91 -10.63
N THR A 18 11.26 -12.80 -11.61
CA THR A 18 12.21 -13.91 -11.51
C THR A 18 13.65 -13.42 -11.26
N ASN A 19 14.01 -12.26 -11.84
CA ASN A 19 15.33 -11.65 -11.71
C ASN A 19 15.41 -10.61 -10.57
N THR A 20 14.31 -10.36 -9.88
CA THR A 20 14.24 -9.37 -8.79
C THR A 20 14.44 -10.08 -7.45
N PRO A 21 15.31 -9.58 -6.56
CA PRO A 21 15.57 -10.22 -5.26
C PRO A 21 14.36 -10.25 -4.36
N THR A 22 14.13 -11.39 -3.67
CA THR A 22 13.14 -11.55 -2.59
C THR A 22 13.74 -11.31 -1.22
N PHE A 23 15.06 -11.34 -1.12
CA PHE A 23 15.83 -11.14 0.12
C PHE A 23 16.84 -10.02 -0.05
N LEU A 24 16.98 -9.21 0.98
CA LEU A 24 18.03 -8.18 1.08
C LEU A 24 18.62 -8.21 2.48
N ASP A 25 19.92 -8.46 2.56
CA ASP A 25 20.68 -8.26 3.80
C ASP A 25 21.20 -6.81 3.87
N ILE A 26 20.77 -6.09 4.89
CA ILE A 26 21.26 -4.73 5.16
C ILE A 26 22.48 -4.70 6.09
N GLU A 27 23.10 -5.86 6.29
CA GLU A 27 24.37 -6.02 7.04
C GLU A 27 24.34 -5.37 8.44
N THR A 28 23.27 -5.68 9.19
CA THR A 28 23.09 -5.14 10.55
C THR A 28 22.24 -6.07 11.42
N SER A 29 22.39 -5.95 12.75
CA SER A 29 21.62 -6.75 13.69
C SER A 29 20.13 -6.40 13.70
N GLU A 30 19.28 -7.36 14.05
CA GLU A 30 17.83 -7.16 14.18
C GLU A 30 17.48 -5.99 15.13
N LYS A 31 18.18 -5.90 16.27
CA LYS A 31 18.03 -4.78 17.23
C LYS A 31 18.32 -3.43 16.58
N LYS A 32 19.29 -3.36 15.68
CA LYS A 32 19.60 -2.12 14.97
C LYS A 32 18.60 -1.80 13.88
N LYS A 33 18.05 -2.83 13.19
CA LYS A 33 16.93 -2.68 12.23
C LYS A 33 15.71 -2.09 12.92
N GLU A 34 15.32 -2.63 14.08
CA GLU A 34 14.19 -2.10 14.86
C GLU A 34 14.42 -0.64 15.29
N LYS A 35 15.63 -0.30 15.74
CA LYS A 35 15.97 1.09 16.09
C LYS A 35 15.89 2.05 14.89
N LEU A 36 16.26 1.58 13.69
CA LEU A 36 16.14 2.35 12.46
C LEU A 36 14.66 2.56 12.09
N LEU A 37 13.87 1.49 12.16
CA LEU A 37 12.44 1.55 11.91
C LEU A 37 11.76 2.50 12.91
N GLN A 38 12.10 2.43 14.19
CA GLN A 38 11.55 3.31 15.24
C GLN A 38 11.83 4.80 14.92
N LYS A 39 13.08 5.14 14.60
CA LYS A 39 13.43 6.51 14.21
C LYS A 39 12.69 6.99 12.95
N THR A 40 12.43 6.08 12.03
CA THR A 40 11.70 6.40 10.80
C THR A 40 10.22 6.63 11.09
N ARG A 41 9.61 5.80 11.96
CA ARG A 41 8.23 5.96 12.47
C ARG A 41 8.02 7.31 13.15
N GLU A 42 8.94 7.72 14.03
CA GLU A 42 8.89 9.02 14.71
C GLU A 42 8.91 10.20 13.73
N LYS A 43 9.70 10.09 12.66
CA LYS A 43 9.73 11.11 11.60
C LYS A 43 8.45 11.10 10.78
N LEU A 44 7.90 9.91 10.48
CA LEU A 44 6.65 9.76 9.75
C LEU A 44 5.48 10.32 10.55
N SER A 45 5.42 10.09 11.85
CA SER A 45 4.39 10.65 12.74
C SER A 45 4.39 12.18 12.70
N LYS A 46 5.57 12.81 12.81
CA LYS A 46 5.71 14.27 12.68
C LYS A 46 5.30 14.79 11.31
N LEU A 47 5.57 14.03 10.25
CA LEU A 47 5.18 14.41 8.91
C LEU A 47 3.67 14.24 8.69
N GLN A 48 3.07 13.22 9.32
CA GLN A 48 1.61 13.05 9.34
C GLN A 48 0.91 14.26 9.98
N ASP A 49 1.42 14.77 11.11
CA ASP A 49 0.85 15.95 11.76
C ASP A 49 0.91 17.19 10.85
N LYS A 50 2.03 17.37 10.14
CA LYS A 50 2.16 18.44 9.14
C LYS A 50 1.20 18.27 7.97
N LEU A 51 1.08 17.04 7.44
CA LEU A 51 0.15 16.72 6.35
C LEU A 51 -1.30 17.01 6.78
N TYR A 52 -1.67 16.62 7.99
CA TYR A 52 -2.99 16.88 8.55
C TYR A 52 -3.28 18.38 8.67
N ALA A 53 -2.35 19.17 9.19
CA ALA A 53 -2.48 20.62 9.33
C ALA A 53 -2.51 21.32 7.95
N HIS A 54 -1.68 20.86 7.00
CA HIS A 54 -1.62 21.40 5.64
C HIS A 54 -2.92 21.17 4.85
N ASN A 55 -3.55 20.02 5.02
CA ASN A 55 -4.87 19.64 4.50
C ASN A 55 -5.09 19.87 2.98
N ARG A 56 -4.06 19.66 2.16
CA ARG A 56 -4.18 19.77 0.68
C ARG A 56 -3.94 18.45 -0.04
N TYR A 57 -3.17 17.54 0.56
CA TYR A 57 -2.85 16.23 0.00
C TYR A 57 -3.47 15.13 0.84
N GLY A 58 -3.97 14.07 0.19
CA GLY A 58 -4.19 12.77 0.81
C GLY A 58 -3.07 11.81 0.41
N VAL A 59 -2.80 10.78 1.19
CA VAL A 59 -1.79 9.76 0.87
C VAL A 59 -2.46 8.40 0.78
N LEU A 60 -2.34 7.75 -0.39
CA LEU A 60 -2.82 6.40 -0.63
C LEU A 60 -1.64 5.42 -0.67
N ILE A 61 -1.62 4.49 0.27
CA ILE A 61 -0.64 3.40 0.32
C ILE A 61 -1.31 2.12 -0.15
N CYS A 62 -0.88 1.57 -1.28
CA CYS A 62 -1.36 0.31 -1.83
C CYS A 62 -0.39 -0.82 -1.48
N LEU A 63 -0.86 -1.86 -0.78
CA LEU A 63 -0.05 -3.03 -0.41
C LEU A 63 -0.54 -4.27 -1.14
N GLN A 64 0.33 -4.86 -1.93
CA GLN A 64 0.13 -6.12 -2.63
C GLN A 64 1.22 -7.15 -2.29
N GLY A 65 0.93 -8.41 -2.52
CA GLY A 65 1.84 -9.53 -2.31
C GLY A 65 1.10 -10.81 -2.03
N MET A 66 1.74 -11.92 -2.28
CA MET A 66 1.23 -13.27 -2.05
C MET A 66 0.76 -13.47 -0.59
N ASP A 67 -0.04 -14.49 -0.37
CA ASP A 67 -0.42 -14.86 0.99
C ASP A 67 0.81 -15.09 1.85
N THR A 68 0.74 -14.72 3.11
CA THR A 68 1.85 -14.70 4.07
C THR A 68 2.97 -13.70 3.79
N ALA A 69 2.92 -12.89 2.73
CA ALA A 69 3.94 -11.87 2.46
C ALA A 69 4.15 -10.90 3.64
N GLY A 70 3.15 -10.77 4.52
CA GLY A 70 3.28 -10.03 5.76
C GLY A 70 2.61 -8.67 5.77
N LYS A 71 1.67 -8.42 4.85
CA LYS A 71 0.91 -7.16 4.72
C LYS A 71 0.37 -6.64 6.05
N ASP A 72 -0.42 -7.43 6.80
CA ASP A 72 -1.01 -7.02 8.09
C ASP A 72 0.04 -6.63 9.13
N SER A 73 1.11 -7.44 9.23
CA SER A 73 2.18 -7.16 10.18
C SER A 73 3.01 -5.94 9.79
N LEU A 74 3.16 -5.69 8.49
CA LEU A 74 3.82 -4.51 7.97
C LEU A 74 3.01 -3.25 8.31
N ILE A 75 1.70 -3.26 8.05
CA ILE A 75 0.80 -2.15 8.39
C ILE A 75 0.91 -1.83 9.89
N ARG A 76 0.76 -2.84 10.75
CA ARG A 76 0.86 -2.65 12.20
C ARG A 76 2.19 -2.01 12.62
N GLU A 77 3.32 -2.47 12.04
CA GLU A 77 4.63 -2.00 12.47
C GLU A 77 5.04 -0.67 11.82
N VAL A 78 4.66 -0.40 10.58
CA VAL A 78 5.01 0.85 9.90
C VAL A 78 4.21 2.03 10.43
N PHE A 79 2.91 1.84 10.66
CA PHE A 79 1.98 2.90 11.07
C PHE A 79 1.76 2.97 12.60
N LYS A 80 2.58 2.28 13.38
CA LYS A 80 2.43 2.14 14.84
C LYS A 80 2.42 3.47 15.60
N GLU A 81 3.19 4.45 15.16
CA GLU A 81 3.34 5.76 15.81
C GLU A 81 2.41 6.84 15.17
N PHE A 82 1.57 6.45 14.23
CA PHE A 82 0.65 7.39 13.60
C PHE A 82 -0.49 7.76 14.55
N ASN A 83 -0.91 9.02 14.46
CA ASN A 83 -2.17 9.44 15.08
C ASN A 83 -3.34 8.74 14.37
N ALA A 84 -4.15 8.01 15.13
CA ALA A 84 -5.26 7.24 14.60
C ALA A 84 -6.29 8.07 13.80
N ARG A 85 -6.42 9.37 14.08
CA ARG A 85 -7.30 10.27 13.33
C ARG A 85 -6.85 10.52 11.88
N GLY A 86 -5.58 10.32 11.62
CA GLY A 86 -4.96 10.64 10.33
C GLY A 86 -4.66 9.42 9.45
N VAL A 87 -5.09 8.20 9.83
CA VAL A 87 -4.86 6.99 9.04
C VAL A 87 -6.04 6.04 9.12
N VAL A 88 -6.49 5.56 7.95
CA VAL A 88 -7.53 4.53 7.84
C VAL A 88 -6.98 3.35 7.07
N VAL A 89 -7.21 2.14 7.57
CA VAL A 89 -6.80 0.89 6.90
C VAL A 89 -8.03 0.20 6.35
N HIS A 90 -8.04 -0.02 5.03
CA HIS A 90 -9.07 -0.77 4.34
C HIS A 90 -8.51 -2.12 3.90
N SER A 91 -9.17 -3.21 4.30
CA SER A 91 -8.80 -4.57 3.89
C SER A 91 -9.86 -5.09 2.92
N PHE A 92 -9.56 -5.02 1.63
CA PHE A 92 -10.49 -5.48 0.60
C PHE A 92 -10.44 -7.01 0.48
N LYS A 93 -11.60 -7.61 0.72
CA LYS A 93 -11.86 -9.05 0.51
C LYS A 93 -12.70 -9.23 -0.75
N THR A 94 -13.20 -10.45 -0.96
CA THR A 94 -14.19 -10.74 -2.00
C THR A 94 -15.32 -9.70 -1.95
N PRO A 95 -15.71 -9.12 -3.10
CA PRO A 95 -16.80 -8.16 -3.15
C PRO A 95 -18.10 -8.72 -2.61
N ASN A 96 -18.86 -7.91 -1.89
CA ASN A 96 -20.23 -8.25 -1.48
C ASN A 96 -21.23 -7.92 -2.61
N SER A 97 -22.51 -8.25 -2.42
CA SER A 97 -23.55 -8.03 -3.43
C SER A 97 -23.70 -6.57 -3.82
N THR A 98 -23.66 -5.64 -2.86
CA THR A 98 -23.75 -4.20 -3.14
C THR A 98 -22.55 -3.72 -3.95
N GLU A 99 -21.34 -4.20 -3.65
CA GLU A 99 -20.13 -3.84 -4.39
C GLU A 99 -20.15 -4.39 -5.83
N LEU A 100 -20.76 -5.56 -6.05
CA LEU A 100 -20.93 -6.18 -7.38
C LEU A 100 -21.97 -5.47 -8.27
N GLU A 101 -22.91 -4.72 -7.69
CA GLU A 101 -23.86 -3.87 -8.44
C GLU A 101 -23.24 -2.59 -9.00
N HIS A 102 -21.96 -2.34 -8.69
CA HIS A 102 -21.18 -1.19 -9.15
C HIS A 102 -19.94 -1.67 -9.91
N ASP A 103 -19.29 -0.74 -10.61
CA ASP A 103 -17.99 -1.04 -11.22
C ASP A 103 -16.93 -1.41 -10.17
N TYR A 104 -15.93 -2.18 -10.59
CA TYR A 104 -14.93 -2.74 -9.68
C TYR A 104 -14.05 -1.70 -8.96
N LEU A 105 -14.04 -0.42 -9.39
CA LEU A 105 -13.31 0.67 -8.75
C LEU A 105 -14.15 1.40 -7.70
N TRP A 106 -15.49 1.29 -7.76
CA TRP A 106 -16.40 2.04 -6.90
C TRP A 106 -16.07 1.92 -5.40
N ARG A 107 -15.91 0.70 -4.88
CA ARG A 107 -15.58 0.47 -3.47
C ARG A 107 -14.22 1.05 -3.07
N HIS A 108 -13.27 1.10 -4.00
CA HIS A 108 -11.96 1.69 -3.79
C HIS A 108 -12.01 3.21 -3.81
N TYR A 109 -12.88 3.78 -4.66
CA TYR A 109 -13.12 5.21 -4.71
C TYR A 109 -13.71 5.74 -3.40
N LEU A 110 -14.67 5.04 -2.81
CA LEU A 110 -15.27 5.39 -1.51
C LEU A 110 -14.27 5.32 -0.35
N ALA A 111 -13.22 4.55 -0.48
CA ALA A 111 -12.18 4.35 0.53
C ALA A 111 -10.96 5.27 0.36
N LEU A 112 -10.98 6.18 -0.63
CA LEU A 112 -9.87 7.12 -0.85
C LEU A 112 -9.62 8.02 0.37
N PRO A 113 -8.36 8.42 0.62
CA PRO A 113 -8.06 9.27 1.75
C PRO A 113 -8.67 10.67 1.58
N GLU A 114 -9.22 11.20 2.66
CA GLU A 114 -9.49 12.63 2.76
C GLU A 114 -8.19 13.44 2.67
N LYS A 115 -8.28 14.71 2.35
CA LYS A 115 -7.15 15.64 2.47
C LYS A 115 -6.61 15.63 3.90
N GLY A 116 -5.29 15.67 4.05
CA GLY A 116 -4.62 15.60 5.35
C GLY A 116 -4.51 14.20 5.96
N LYS A 117 -5.03 13.15 5.31
CA LYS A 117 -5.08 11.80 5.87
C LYS A 117 -4.39 10.76 4.98
N PHE A 118 -4.10 9.61 5.59
CA PHE A 118 -3.62 8.40 4.92
C PHE A 118 -4.75 7.38 4.79
N ALA A 119 -4.85 6.75 3.62
CA ALA A 119 -5.54 5.46 3.47
C ALA A 119 -4.52 4.39 3.12
N VAL A 120 -4.62 3.25 3.81
CA VAL A 120 -3.79 2.07 3.55
C VAL A 120 -4.68 0.97 3.02
N PHE A 121 -4.50 0.61 1.75
CA PHE A 121 -5.22 -0.47 1.10
C PHE A 121 -4.43 -1.77 1.29
N ASN A 122 -4.94 -2.64 2.16
CA ASN A 122 -4.48 -4.02 2.30
C ASN A 122 -5.27 -4.90 1.33
N ARG A 123 -4.63 -5.40 0.27
CA ARG A 123 -5.25 -5.77 -1.00
C ARG A 123 -5.91 -4.53 -1.64
N THR A 124 -5.91 -4.41 -2.93
CA THR A 124 -6.24 -3.14 -3.56
C THR A 124 -7.12 -3.36 -4.79
N HIS A 125 -7.41 -2.31 -5.53
CA HIS A 125 -8.05 -2.40 -6.83
C HIS A 125 -7.28 -3.29 -7.84
N TYR A 126 -6.03 -3.61 -7.56
CA TYR A 126 -5.25 -4.57 -8.35
C TYR A 126 -5.73 -6.02 -8.23
N GLU A 127 -6.50 -6.38 -7.20
CA GLU A 127 -7.13 -7.70 -7.13
C GLU A 127 -7.93 -8.01 -8.41
N ASN A 128 -8.47 -6.96 -9.06
CA ASN A 128 -9.26 -7.06 -10.29
C ASN A 128 -8.44 -7.27 -11.58
N VAL A 129 -7.13 -7.35 -11.48
CA VAL A 129 -6.19 -7.77 -12.55
C VAL A 129 -5.16 -8.78 -12.05
N LEU A 130 -5.31 -9.26 -10.82
CA LEU A 130 -4.48 -10.29 -10.20
C LEU A 130 -5.32 -11.52 -9.92
N VAL A 131 -6.16 -11.48 -8.89
CA VAL A 131 -7.02 -12.61 -8.50
C VAL A 131 -8.00 -12.97 -9.62
N THR A 132 -8.64 -11.99 -10.22
CA THR A 132 -9.59 -12.23 -11.32
C THR A 132 -8.93 -12.75 -12.58
N ARG A 133 -7.63 -12.60 -12.78
CA ARG A 133 -6.91 -13.22 -13.89
C ARG A 133 -6.53 -14.67 -13.62
N VAL A 134 -6.26 -15.01 -12.37
CA VAL A 134 -6.01 -16.38 -11.94
C VAL A 134 -7.33 -17.16 -11.85
N HIS A 135 -8.42 -16.48 -11.50
CA HIS A 135 -9.78 -17.00 -11.35
C HIS A 135 -10.76 -16.18 -12.21
N PRO A 136 -10.71 -16.33 -13.57
CA PRO A 136 -11.48 -15.49 -14.48
C PRO A 136 -13.00 -15.65 -14.31
N GLU A 137 -13.46 -16.75 -13.76
CA GLU A 137 -14.87 -16.99 -13.41
C GLU A 137 -15.44 -15.94 -12.44
N TYR A 138 -14.59 -15.24 -11.66
CA TYR A 138 -15.07 -14.19 -10.76
C TYR A 138 -15.56 -12.94 -11.51
N ILE A 139 -15.09 -12.72 -12.76
CA ILE A 139 -15.57 -11.63 -13.62
C ILE A 139 -17.04 -11.78 -13.96
N LEU A 140 -17.55 -13.02 -14.07
CA LEU A 140 -18.95 -13.26 -14.39
C LEU A 140 -19.91 -12.70 -13.33
N ASN A 141 -19.46 -12.55 -12.10
CA ASN A 141 -20.26 -11.94 -11.02
C ASN A 141 -20.37 -10.42 -11.14
N GLU A 142 -19.60 -9.77 -12.01
CA GLU A 142 -19.63 -8.33 -12.21
C GLU A 142 -20.72 -7.89 -13.21
N ASN A 143 -21.42 -8.83 -13.83
CA ASN A 143 -22.51 -8.60 -14.81
C ASN A 143 -22.14 -7.59 -15.92
N ILE A 144 -20.93 -7.70 -16.48
CA ILE A 144 -20.42 -6.80 -17.50
C ILE A 144 -21.11 -7.12 -18.83
N PRO A 145 -21.71 -6.10 -19.53
CA PRO A 145 -22.32 -6.34 -20.83
C PRO A 145 -21.37 -6.99 -21.84
N GLY A 146 -21.80 -8.08 -22.47
CA GLY A 146 -21.01 -8.82 -23.45
C GLY A 146 -20.01 -9.82 -22.86
N ILE A 147 -20.04 -10.07 -21.53
CA ILE A 147 -19.27 -11.10 -20.84
C ILE A 147 -20.25 -12.07 -20.19
N GLU A 148 -20.54 -13.18 -20.86
CA GLU A 148 -21.46 -14.22 -20.38
C GLU A 148 -20.73 -15.51 -19.98
N SER A 149 -19.49 -15.66 -20.46
CA SER A 149 -18.63 -16.81 -20.20
C SER A 149 -17.18 -16.40 -20.04
N VAL A 150 -16.32 -17.29 -19.53
CA VAL A 150 -14.89 -17.06 -19.41
C VAL A 150 -14.24 -16.85 -20.80
N ASP A 151 -14.79 -17.46 -21.85
CA ASP A 151 -14.26 -17.34 -23.20
C ASP A 151 -14.42 -15.91 -23.80
N ASP A 152 -15.34 -15.11 -23.24
CA ASP A 152 -15.55 -13.72 -23.64
C ASP A 152 -14.49 -12.79 -23.04
N ILE A 153 -13.70 -13.25 -22.06
CA ILE A 153 -12.67 -12.49 -21.37
C ILE A 153 -11.38 -12.52 -22.18
N THR A 154 -11.29 -11.67 -23.18
CA THR A 154 -10.18 -11.61 -24.13
C THR A 154 -8.98 -10.83 -23.59
N THR A 155 -7.86 -10.84 -24.32
CA THR A 155 -6.69 -9.99 -23.99
C THR A 155 -7.07 -8.51 -23.96
N SER A 156 -7.93 -8.04 -24.88
CA SER A 156 -8.37 -6.63 -24.88
C SER A 156 -9.19 -6.26 -23.66
N PHE A 157 -9.91 -7.18 -23.03
CA PHE A 157 -10.58 -6.95 -21.76
C PHE A 157 -9.57 -6.57 -20.65
N TRP A 158 -8.47 -7.30 -20.55
CA TRP A 158 -7.43 -7.01 -19.55
C TRP A 158 -6.67 -5.72 -19.85
N GLU A 159 -6.39 -5.43 -21.12
CA GLU A 159 -5.78 -4.16 -21.52
C GLU A 159 -6.66 -2.97 -21.09
N ASN A 160 -7.95 -3.02 -21.37
CA ASN A 160 -8.90 -2.00 -20.94
C ASN A 160 -8.94 -1.83 -19.42
N ARG A 161 -8.80 -2.91 -18.64
CA ARG A 161 -8.71 -2.81 -17.19
C ARG A 161 -7.45 -2.10 -16.71
N PHE A 162 -6.30 -2.39 -17.31
CA PHE A 162 -5.06 -1.67 -17.00
C PHE A 162 -5.15 -0.19 -17.38
N GLU A 163 -5.77 0.13 -18.51
CA GLU A 163 -6.02 1.53 -18.91
C GLU A 163 -6.94 2.23 -17.91
N SER A 164 -8.02 1.59 -17.50
CA SER A 164 -8.95 2.11 -16.48
C SER A 164 -8.28 2.36 -15.14
N ILE A 165 -7.44 1.43 -14.66
CA ILE A 165 -6.65 1.59 -13.44
C ILE A 165 -5.68 2.78 -13.57
N ASN A 166 -4.94 2.89 -14.69
CA ASN A 166 -4.03 4.01 -14.92
C ASN A 166 -4.77 5.36 -15.00
N ALA A 167 -5.96 5.38 -15.63
CA ALA A 167 -6.80 6.58 -15.70
C ALA A 167 -7.32 6.98 -14.33
N PHE A 168 -7.79 6.03 -13.52
CA PHE A 168 -8.22 6.23 -12.14
C PHE A 168 -7.09 6.81 -11.28
N GLU A 169 -5.91 6.17 -11.27
CA GLU A 169 -4.76 6.64 -10.51
C GLU A 169 -4.29 8.03 -10.95
N LYS A 170 -4.28 8.30 -12.26
CA LYS A 170 -3.97 9.62 -12.80
C LYS A 170 -4.98 10.68 -12.35
N HIS A 171 -6.28 10.34 -12.39
CA HIS A 171 -7.34 11.24 -11.95
C HIS A 171 -7.17 11.62 -10.47
N ILE A 172 -7.05 10.65 -9.58
CA ILE A 172 -6.93 10.94 -8.14
C ILE A 172 -5.61 11.65 -7.80
N ALA A 173 -4.51 11.30 -8.48
CA ALA A 173 -3.22 11.98 -8.31
C ALA A 173 -3.29 13.45 -8.71
N SER A 174 -3.94 13.78 -9.84
CA SER A 174 -4.12 15.17 -10.29
C SER A 174 -5.01 16.00 -9.34
N ASN A 175 -5.77 15.32 -8.46
CA ASN A 175 -6.60 15.93 -7.42
C ASN A 175 -5.94 15.94 -6.03
N GLY A 176 -4.63 15.71 -5.97
CA GLY A 176 -3.81 15.83 -4.76
C GLY A 176 -3.75 14.56 -3.89
N ILE A 177 -3.95 13.38 -4.48
CA ILE A 177 -3.65 12.12 -3.79
C ILE A 177 -2.24 11.67 -4.18
N ILE A 178 -1.37 11.53 -3.20
CA ILE A 178 -0.03 10.96 -3.36
C ILE A 178 -0.18 9.44 -3.27
N ILE A 179 0.17 8.73 -4.35
CA ILE A 179 -0.03 7.28 -4.46
C ILE A 179 1.32 6.58 -4.38
N LEU A 180 1.46 5.63 -3.44
CA LEU A 180 2.64 4.78 -3.30
C LEU A 180 2.20 3.32 -3.30
N LYS A 181 2.68 2.55 -4.25
CA LYS A 181 2.30 1.14 -4.43
C LYS A 181 3.47 0.22 -4.08
N PHE A 182 3.23 -0.73 -3.18
CA PHE A 182 4.24 -1.67 -2.71
C PHE A 182 3.85 -3.10 -3.04
N TYR A 183 4.71 -3.80 -3.76
CA TYR A 183 4.64 -5.24 -3.92
C TYR A 183 5.64 -5.90 -2.95
N LEU A 184 5.13 -6.69 -2.02
CA LEU A 184 5.95 -7.47 -1.09
C LEU A 184 6.40 -8.74 -1.78
N HIS A 185 7.59 -8.69 -2.36
CA HIS A 185 8.16 -9.77 -3.15
C HIS A 185 8.74 -10.85 -2.23
N LEU A 186 7.96 -11.91 -2.05
CA LEU A 186 8.26 -13.06 -1.21
C LEU A 186 8.70 -14.24 -2.06
N SER A 187 9.69 -15.00 -1.60
CA SER A 187 10.04 -16.27 -2.27
C SER A 187 9.01 -17.37 -1.95
N LYS A 188 8.84 -18.29 -2.91
CA LYS A 188 7.96 -19.46 -2.74
C LYS A 188 8.40 -20.33 -1.55
N GLU A 189 9.72 -20.39 -1.29
CA GLU A 189 10.26 -21.14 -0.14
C GLU A 189 9.96 -20.44 1.19
N GLU A 190 10.18 -19.14 1.31
CA GLU A 190 9.84 -18.43 2.55
C GLU A 190 8.32 -18.45 2.81
N GLN A 191 7.48 -18.44 1.76
CA GLN A 191 6.04 -18.64 1.91
C GLN A 191 5.74 -20.00 2.55
N ARG A 192 6.39 -21.07 2.06
CA ARG A 192 6.26 -22.42 2.62
C ARG A 192 6.61 -22.46 4.11
N GLN A 193 7.74 -21.85 4.46
CA GLN A 193 8.19 -21.77 5.86
C GLN A 193 7.19 -20.99 6.74
N ARG A 194 6.61 -19.92 6.22
CA ARG A 194 5.59 -19.14 6.95
C ARG A 194 4.28 -19.90 7.14
N LEU A 195 3.85 -20.68 6.16
CA LEU A 195 2.67 -21.53 6.26
C LEU A 195 2.91 -22.66 7.28
N LEU A 196 4.07 -23.33 7.25
CA LEU A 196 4.45 -24.35 8.23
C LEU A 196 4.41 -23.77 9.66
N ARG A 197 5.05 -22.62 9.90
CA ARG A 197 5.00 -21.95 11.21
C ARG A 197 3.60 -21.62 11.69
N ARG A 198 2.63 -21.37 10.78
CA ARG A 198 1.22 -21.16 11.15
C ARG A 198 0.59 -22.46 11.66
N LEU A 199 0.93 -23.60 11.05
CA LEU A 199 0.39 -24.91 11.44
C LEU A 199 1.04 -25.42 12.73
N GLU A 200 2.33 -25.19 12.94
CA GLU A 200 3.09 -25.62 14.11
C GLU A 200 2.80 -24.80 15.38
N THR A 201 2.29 -23.57 15.21
CA THR A 201 2.05 -22.65 16.32
C THR A 201 0.56 -22.51 16.61
N GLU A 202 0.07 -23.18 17.64
CA GLU A 202 -1.37 -23.28 17.99
C GLU A 202 -2.09 -21.94 17.99
N LYS A 203 -1.51 -20.89 18.61
CA LYS A 203 -2.07 -19.54 18.62
C LYS A 203 -2.17 -18.88 17.23
N HIS A 204 -1.58 -19.49 16.19
CA HIS A 204 -1.60 -18.97 14.81
C HIS A 204 -2.45 -19.83 13.87
N ASN A 205 -2.93 -21.02 14.31
CA ASN A 205 -3.67 -21.97 13.48
C ASN A 205 -4.95 -21.36 12.91
N TRP A 206 -5.61 -20.47 13.64
CA TRP A 206 -6.82 -19.78 13.20
C TRP A 206 -6.61 -18.91 11.94
N LYS A 207 -5.37 -18.60 11.59
CA LYS A 207 -4.99 -17.83 10.38
C LYS A 207 -4.80 -18.72 9.15
N PHE A 208 -4.72 -20.03 9.33
CA PHE A 208 -4.52 -20.94 8.24
C PHE A 208 -5.87 -21.27 7.59
N SER A 209 -5.89 -21.24 6.26
CA SER A 209 -7.02 -21.70 5.46
C SER A 209 -6.54 -22.78 4.50
N PRO A 210 -7.31 -23.88 4.29
CA PRO A 210 -7.03 -24.82 3.20
C PRO A 210 -6.94 -24.15 1.82
N GLY A 211 -7.62 -23.01 1.64
CA GLY A 211 -7.52 -22.16 0.46
C GLY A 211 -6.10 -21.66 0.21
N ASP A 212 -5.32 -21.38 1.27
CA ASP A 212 -3.92 -20.90 1.13
C ASP A 212 -3.06 -21.88 0.31
N LEU A 213 -3.32 -23.20 0.42
CA LEU A 213 -2.59 -24.20 -0.35
C LEU A 213 -3.05 -24.26 -1.81
N LYS A 214 -4.34 -24.04 -2.07
CA LYS A 214 -4.88 -23.98 -3.43
C LYS A 214 -4.28 -22.77 -4.18
N GLU A 215 -4.31 -21.59 -3.56
CA GLU A 215 -3.73 -20.39 -4.13
C GLU A 215 -2.20 -20.51 -4.32
N ARG A 216 -1.51 -21.18 -3.39
CA ARG A 216 -0.08 -21.47 -3.53
C ARG A 216 0.23 -22.39 -4.72
N ALA A 217 -0.66 -23.32 -5.09
CA ALA A 217 -0.48 -24.17 -6.27
C ALA A 217 -0.47 -23.34 -7.58
N LEU A 218 -1.12 -22.17 -7.58
CA LEU A 218 -1.22 -21.24 -8.70
C LEU A 218 -0.09 -20.17 -8.70
N TRP A 219 0.98 -20.42 -7.93
CA TRP A 219 2.08 -19.47 -7.71
C TRP A 219 2.60 -18.81 -8.98
N GLU A 220 2.92 -19.61 -10.01
CA GLU A 220 3.51 -19.09 -11.25
C GLU A 220 2.53 -18.17 -12.01
N GLN A 221 1.24 -18.50 -11.99
CA GLN A 221 0.20 -17.67 -12.60
C GLN A 221 0.11 -16.31 -11.87
N TYR A 222 0.13 -16.32 -10.53
CA TYR A 222 0.17 -15.08 -9.76
C TYR A 222 1.41 -14.25 -10.05
N GLN A 223 2.61 -14.87 -10.13
CA GLN A 223 3.83 -14.13 -10.44
C GLN A 223 3.74 -13.44 -11.82
N THR A 224 3.23 -14.15 -12.83
CA THR A 224 2.99 -13.56 -14.16
C THR A 224 2.01 -12.39 -14.11
N CYS A 225 0.89 -12.54 -13.38
CA CYS A 225 -0.09 -11.45 -13.23
C CYS A 225 0.48 -10.25 -12.46
N TYR A 226 1.29 -10.46 -11.41
CA TYR A 226 1.97 -9.38 -10.69
C TYR A 226 2.98 -8.66 -11.56
N GLU A 227 3.83 -9.39 -12.29
CA GLU A 227 4.84 -8.83 -13.18
C GLU A 227 4.20 -7.93 -14.23
N GLU A 228 3.15 -8.42 -14.90
CA GLU A 228 2.43 -7.65 -15.90
C GLU A 228 1.73 -6.42 -15.30
N ALA A 229 1.03 -6.58 -14.17
CA ALA A 229 0.37 -5.46 -13.51
C ALA A 229 1.37 -4.35 -13.10
N ILE A 230 2.52 -4.73 -12.58
CA ILE A 230 3.58 -3.79 -12.20
C ILE A 230 4.12 -3.07 -13.44
N ASN A 231 4.46 -3.81 -14.48
CA ASN A 231 5.03 -3.26 -15.72
C ASN A 231 4.05 -2.31 -16.44
N LYS A 232 2.77 -2.67 -16.52
CA LYS A 232 1.75 -1.84 -17.19
C LYS A 232 1.33 -0.61 -16.40
N THR A 233 1.44 -0.64 -15.08
CA THR A 233 0.85 0.39 -14.23
C THR A 233 1.83 1.17 -13.36
N SER A 234 3.14 0.90 -13.42
CA SER A 234 4.11 1.79 -12.77
C SER A 234 4.21 3.10 -13.57
N LYS A 235 3.70 4.18 -12.97
CA LYS A 235 3.68 5.51 -13.60
C LYS A 235 4.34 6.54 -12.67
N PRO A 236 4.88 7.65 -13.20
CA PRO A 236 5.54 8.66 -12.36
C PRO A 236 4.67 9.19 -11.22
N HIS A 237 3.36 9.32 -11.43
CA HIS A 237 2.37 9.78 -10.44
C HIS A 237 1.84 8.68 -9.51
N ALA A 238 2.11 7.42 -9.82
CA ALA A 238 1.69 6.25 -9.06
C ALA A 238 2.72 5.11 -9.23
N PRO A 239 3.93 5.28 -8.65
CA PRO A 239 5.01 4.31 -8.84
C PRO A 239 4.79 3.03 -8.03
N TRP A 240 5.25 1.91 -8.58
CA TRP A 240 5.44 0.67 -7.85
C TRP A 240 6.83 0.62 -7.22
N TYR A 241 6.88 0.01 -6.03
CA TYR A 241 8.11 -0.36 -5.33
C TYR A 241 8.10 -1.86 -5.07
N ILE A 242 9.11 -2.58 -5.58
CA ILE A 242 9.26 -4.02 -5.33
C ILE A 242 10.13 -4.19 -4.08
N VAL A 243 9.52 -4.66 -3.00
CA VAL A 243 10.15 -4.76 -1.68
C VAL A 243 10.54 -6.20 -1.39
N PRO A 244 11.85 -6.53 -1.24
CA PRO A 244 12.27 -7.85 -0.79
C PRO A 244 11.63 -8.18 0.57
N ALA A 245 10.84 -9.26 0.63
CA ALA A 245 9.95 -9.53 1.76
C ALA A 245 10.28 -10.81 2.54
N ASP A 246 11.33 -11.54 2.19
CA ASP A 246 11.78 -12.72 2.93
C ASP A 246 12.25 -12.36 4.35
N ASN A 247 12.87 -11.18 4.53
CA ASN A 247 13.13 -10.64 5.86
C ASN A 247 12.11 -9.53 6.18
N LYS A 248 11.25 -9.77 7.18
CA LYS A 248 10.15 -8.87 7.56
C LYS A 248 10.63 -7.52 8.08
N GLU A 249 11.69 -7.51 8.89
CA GLU A 249 12.22 -6.31 9.52
C GLU A 249 12.83 -5.40 8.46
N THR A 250 13.55 -5.98 7.51
CA THR A 250 14.08 -5.24 6.36
C THR A 250 12.96 -4.67 5.49
N ALA A 251 11.94 -5.47 5.17
CA ALA A 251 10.80 -5.01 4.36
C ALA A 251 10.06 -3.83 5.03
N ARG A 252 9.79 -3.93 6.34
CA ARG A 252 9.15 -2.84 7.13
C ARG A 252 9.97 -1.56 7.09
N TYR A 253 11.28 -1.67 7.24
CA TYR A 253 12.18 -0.51 7.20
C TYR A 253 12.22 0.12 5.80
N ILE A 254 12.29 -0.70 4.73
CA ILE A 254 12.26 -0.21 3.35
C ILE A 254 10.97 0.57 3.10
N VAL A 255 9.81 0.00 3.41
CA VAL A 255 8.51 0.65 3.18
C VAL A 255 8.39 1.94 3.99
N ALA A 256 8.70 1.92 5.29
CA ALA A 256 8.64 3.11 6.12
C ALA A 256 9.56 4.23 5.61
N LYS A 257 10.78 3.86 5.21
CA LYS A 257 11.77 4.80 4.66
C LYS A 257 11.31 5.35 3.31
N THR A 258 10.76 4.52 2.44
CA THR A 258 10.24 4.95 1.14
C THR A 258 9.10 5.95 1.31
N ILE A 259 8.13 5.67 2.18
CA ILE A 259 7.04 6.61 2.47
C ILE A 259 7.60 7.95 2.97
N LEU A 260 8.55 7.91 3.91
CA LEU A 260 9.15 9.12 4.47
C LEU A 260 9.86 9.95 3.39
N GLU A 261 10.73 9.32 2.58
CA GLU A 261 11.52 10.05 1.58
C GLU A 261 10.66 10.55 0.42
N GLU A 262 9.63 9.78 -0.01
CA GLU A 262 8.70 10.25 -1.04
C GLU A 262 7.90 11.46 -0.57
N LEU A 263 7.38 11.43 0.66
CA LEU A 263 6.63 12.56 1.20
C LEU A 263 7.50 13.79 1.47
N GLN A 264 8.78 13.61 1.78
CA GLN A 264 9.73 14.72 1.95
C GLN A 264 10.03 15.49 0.65
N LYS A 265 9.69 14.93 -0.52
CA LYS A 265 9.79 15.64 -1.80
C LYS A 265 8.75 16.78 -1.94
N TYR A 266 7.69 16.73 -1.15
CA TYR A 266 6.62 17.73 -1.10
C TYR A 266 6.97 18.80 -0.04
N SER A 267 7.91 19.68 -0.36
CA SER A 267 8.42 20.72 0.57
C SER A 267 7.35 21.70 1.04
N GLU A 268 6.25 21.83 0.30
CA GLU A 268 5.08 22.64 0.64
C GLU A 268 4.22 22.04 1.76
N ILE A 269 4.40 20.75 2.11
CA ILE A 269 3.69 20.13 3.25
C ILE A 269 4.29 20.65 4.56
N LYS A 270 3.71 21.72 5.06
CA LYS A 270 4.11 22.40 6.30
C LYS A 270 2.88 22.82 7.10
N GLU A 271 3.09 23.10 8.36
CA GLU A 271 2.05 23.69 9.20
C GLU A 271 1.61 25.04 8.61
N PRO A 272 0.30 25.35 8.60
CA PRO A 272 -0.17 26.64 8.14
C PRO A 272 0.38 27.75 9.05
N GLU A 273 0.71 28.87 8.47
CA GLU A 273 1.07 30.06 9.23
C GLU A 273 -0.17 30.62 9.91
N LEU A 274 0.01 31.17 11.11
CA LEU A 274 -1.07 31.91 11.77
C LEU A 274 -1.43 33.15 10.93
N GLU A 275 -2.72 33.45 10.87
CA GLU A 275 -3.21 34.69 10.27
C GLU A 275 -2.55 35.89 10.97
N ASP A 276 -2.23 36.95 10.23
CA ASP A 276 -1.51 38.11 10.77
C ASP A 276 -2.26 38.77 11.93
N LYS A 277 -3.59 38.84 11.85
CA LYS A 277 -4.46 39.32 12.94
C LYS A 277 -4.29 38.47 14.22
N VAL A 278 -4.13 37.17 14.09
CA VAL A 278 -3.91 36.28 15.24
C VAL A 278 -2.50 36.47 15.80
N LYS A 279 -1.48 36.58 14.92
CA LYS A 279 -0.09 36.85 15.34
C LYS A 279 0.01 38.16 16.13
N GLU A 280 -0.64 39.23 15.64
CA GLU A 280 -0.63 40.55 16.28
C GLU A 280 -1.30 40.56 17.65
N HIS A 281 -2.34 39.77 17.85
CA HIS A 281 -3.12 39.75 19.07
C HIS A 281 -2.85 38.55 20.00
N ILE A 282 -1.92 37.66 19.65
CA ILE A 282 -1.64 36.43 20.41
C ILE A 282 -1.27 36.72 21.88
N HIS A 283 -0.56 37.83 22.12
CA HIS A 283 -0.18 38.25 23.47
C HIS A 283 -1.40 38.73 24.29
N ILE A 284 -2.36 39.38 23.63
CA ILE A 284 -3.62 39.85 24.27
C ILE A 284 -4.48 38.63 24.64
N PHE A 285 -4.61 37.66 23.74
CA PHE A 285 -5.35 36.42 24.02
C PHE A 285 -4.73 35.64 25.16
N LYS A 286 -3.39 35.59 25.21
CA LYS A 286 -2.69 34.96 26.31
C LYS A 286 -2.95 35.68 27.64
N GLN A 287 -2.88 37.01 27.68
CA GLN A 287 -3.17 37.79 28.89
C GLN A 287 -4.62 37.61 29.37
N GLN A 288 -5.58 37.56 28.43
CA GLN A 288 -6.99 37.29 28.78
C GLN A 288 -7.16 35.94 29.47
N LEU A 289 -6.56 34.87 28.92
CA LEU A 289 -6.61 33.55 29.53
C LEU A 289 -5.89 33.46 30.89
N GLU A 290 -4.78 34.15 31.03
CA GLU A 290 -4.06 34.23 32.33
C GLU A 290 -4.81 35.02 33.38
N ALA A 291 -5.69 35.93 32.99
CA ALA A 291 -6.52 36.72 33.91
C ALA A 291 -7.79 35.98 34.39
N GLU A 292 -8.13 34.82 33.83
CA GLU A 292 -9.25 33.96 34.24
C GLU A 292 -8.94 33.11 35.47
N GLN A 293 -7.73 33.23 36.08
CA GLN A 293 -7.34 32.57 37.32
C GLN A 293 -7.65 33.46 38.52
#